data_0f2f5bc9216cf4c549fbc3fd0e237bae
#
_entry.id   0f2f5bc9216cf4c549fbc3fd0e237bae
#
_cell.length_a   1.000
_cell.length_b   1.000
_cell.length_c   1.000
_cell.angle_alpha   90.00
_cell.angle_beta   90.00
_cell.angle_gamma   90.00
#
_symmetry.space_group_name_H-M   'P 1'
#
loop_
_entity.id
_entity.type
_entity.pdbx_description
1 polymer ?
#
loop_
_entity_poly.entity_id
_entity_poly.type
_entity_poly.pdbx_seq_one_letter_code
_entity_poly.pdbx_strand_id
1 'polypeptide(L)'
;MIVKTNVKLNLGLSVLRKRADGFHDIETLFVPCYDFGDTLEIITGDDYSRTSAALFAKYGAPAGHFDASTISATDKLSDLQKALVGGPVEPTELSKSAKDEEKGADLPGNVAASYDGRLVQGISEDGKLMITIAREEGVDWDPLKDLCAKAYNILAQDFDLPPVKIFLEKEAPVGAGLGGGSADAAFTLKALNELCGLGLDDQRLSEYASKLGSDCAFFIFNRPMIGSGRGEVLEPYDINLSEYEIKVLIPEGVAVSTAEAYRGIVPREGLPSGRSDRLGEQKCLPEDPCASEC
;
A
#
# COMPACT_ATOMS: atom_id res chain seq x y z
N MET A 1 9.58 14.51 1.79
CA MET A 1 8.93 14.41 0.45
C MET A 1 7.49 13.97 0.65
N ILE A 2 6.52 14.66 0.01
CA ILE A 2 5.10 14.25 0.03
C ILE A 2 4.73 13.79 -1.37
N VAL A 3 4.06 12.65 -1.47
CA VAL A 3 3.63 12.04 -2.74
C VAL A 3 2.18 11.59 -2.59
N LYS A 4 1.35 11.91 -3.59
CA LYS A 4 0.03 11.29 -3.75
C LYS A 4 0.21 10.05 -4.61
N THR A 5 -0.12 8.87 -4.09
CA THR A 5 -0.07 7.63 -4.86
C THR A 5 -1.31 7.52 -5.76
N ASN A 6 -1.35 6.54 -6.61
CA ASN A 6 -2.52 6.20 -7.42
C ASN A 6 -2.79 4.70 -7.34
N VAL A 7 -3.89 4.25 -7.89
CA VAL A 7 -4.22 2.83 -8.00
C VAL A 7 -4.09 2.34 -9.45
N LYS A 8 -4.31 1.05 -9.68
CA LYS A 8 -4.32 0.45 -11.02
C LYS A 8 -5.65 -0.22 -11.31
N LEU A 9 -5.97 -0.32 -12.59
CA LEU A 9 -7.05 -1.13 -13.09
C LEU A 9 -6.50 -2.23 -14.00
N ASN A 10 -7.20 -3.36 -14.02
CA ASN A 10 -6.96 -4.43 -14.96
C ASN A 10 -8.00 -4.32 -16.08
N LEU A 11 -7.61 -3.89 -17.28
CA LEU A 11 -8.49 -3.91 -18.43
C LEU A 11 -8.40 -5.30 -19.10
N GLY A 12 -9.34 -6.16 -18.71
CA GLY A 12 -9.29 -7.58 -19.01
C GLY A 12 -8.27 -8.33 -18.15
N LEU A 13 -8.63 -9.53 -17.73
CA LEU A 13 -7.77 -10.45 -16.98
C LEU A 13 -8.04 -11.86 -17.49
N SER A 14 -7.04 -12.47 -18.10
CA SER A 14 -7.07 -13.86 -18.54
C SER A 14 -6.23 -14.71 -17.59
N VAL A 15 -6.80 -15.76 -17.04
CA VAL A 15 -6.06 -16.76 -16.26
C VAL A 15 -5.72 -17.91 -17.20
N LEU A 16 -4.43 -18.05 -17.52
CA LEU A 16 -3.94 -18.94 -18.56
C LEU A 16 -3.73 -20.37 -18.06
N ARG A 17 -3.09 -20.50 -16.89
CA ARG A 17 -2.84 -21.81 -16.27
C ARG A 17 -2.59 -21.68 -14.78
N LYS A 18 -2.79 -22.78 -14.05
CA LYS A 18 -2.34 -22.92 -12.66
C LYS A 18 -0.89 -23.40 -12.64
N ARG A 19 -0.07 -22.77 -11.81
CA ARG A 19 1.35 -23.06 -11.64
C ARG A 19 1.58 -24.09 -10.52
N ALA A 20 2.74 -24.73 -10.54
CA ALA A 20 3.13 -25.68 -9.49
C ALA A 20 3.38 -25.00 -8.13
N ASP A 21 3.68 -23.70 -8.12
CA ASP A 21 3.87 -22.90 -6.91
C ASP A 21 2.56 -22.43 -6.28
N GLY A 22 1.40 -22.84 -6.82
CA GLY A 22 0.07 -22.52 -6.33
C GLY A 22 -0.50 -21.21 -6.88
N PHE A 23 0.30 -20.40 -7.57
CA PHE A 23 -0.15 -19.20 -8.28
C PHE A 23 -0.74 -19.54 -9.66
N HIS A 24 -1.13 -18.51 -10.38
CA HIS A 24 -1.64 -18.63 -11.74
C HIS A 24 -0.81 -17.78 -12.70
N ASP A 25 -0.59 -18.27 -13.92
CA ASP A 25 -0.14 -17.42 -14.99
C ASP A 25 -1.34 -16.65 -15.53
N ILE A 26 -1.17 -15.35 -15.63
CA ILE A 26 -2.19 -14.41 -16.07
C ILE A 26 -1.71 -13.60 -17.27
N GLU A 27 -2.63 -12.97 -17.95
CA GLU A 27 -2.38 -11.90 -18.91
C GLU A 27 -3.41 -10.80 -18.68
N THR A 28 -2.96 -9.57 -18.54
CA THR A 28 -3.83 -8.42 -18.26
C THR A 28 -3.19 -7.13 -18.79
N LEU A 29 -4.01 -6.16 -19.15
CA LEU A 29 -3.55 -4.79 -19.38
C LEU A 29 -3.73 -3.98 -18.09
N PHE A 30 -2.63 -3.61 -17.46
CA PHE A 30 -2.62 -2.67 -16.36
C PHE A 30 -2.68 -1.23 -16.87
N VAL A 31 -3.55 -0.43 -16.28
CA VAL A 31 -3.59 1.02 -16.52
C VAL A 31 -3.61 1.76 -15.18
N PRO A 32 -2.88 2.89 -15.06
CA PRO A 32 -2.96 3.72 -13.85
C PRO A 32 -4.33 4.39 -13.76
N CYS A 33 -4.85 4.50 -12.53
CA CYS A 33 -6.09 5.21 -12.23
C CYS A 33 -5.78 6.22 -11.11
N TYR A 34 -6.02 7.49 -11.38
CA TYR A 34 -5.67 8.60 -10.50
C TYR A 34 -6.84 9.12 -9.66
N ASP A 35 -8.03 8.52 -9.80
CA ASP A 35 -9.24 8.90 -9.04
C ASP A 35 -9.13 8.50 -7.58
N PHE A 36 -8.32 7.50 -7.29
CA PHE A 36 -8.01 6.99 -5.95
C PHE A 36 -6.52 7.02 -5.71
N GLY A 37 -6.12 7.15 -4.48
CA GLY A 37 -4.71 7.11 -4.09
C GLY A 37 -4.57 7.48 -2.62
N ASP A 38 -3.44 7.12 -2.06
CA ASP A 38 -3.07 7.38 -0.68
C ASP A 38 -2.12 8.58 -0.61
N THR A 39 -2.02 9.20 0.56
CA THR A 39 -1.03 10.25 0.81
C THR A 39 0.14 9.67 1.56
N LEU A 40 1.32 9.75 0.95
CA LEU A 40 2.58 9.23 1.49
C LEU A 40 3.54 10.39 1.74
N GLU A 41 4.03 10.52 2.97
CA GLU A 41 5.15 11.42 3.27
C GLU A 41 6.32 10.62 3.81
N ILE A 42 7.51 10.90 3.29
CA ILE A 42 8.77 10.31 3.76
C ILE A 42 9.73 11.42 4.13
N ILE A 43 10.32 11.29 5.32
CA ILE A 43 11.30 12.22 5.88
C ILE A 43 12.53 11.42 6.27
N THR A 44 13.70 11.92 5.88
CA THR A 44 14.99 11.39 6.32
C THR A 44 15.52 12.21 7.48
N GLY A 45 16.21 11.55 8.43
CA GLY A 45 16.79 12.19 9.59
C GLY A 45 15.81 12.38 10.75
N ASP A 46 16.20 13.25 11.68
CA ASP A 46 15.50 13.44 12.96
C ASP A 46 14.39 14.52 12.92
N ASP A 47 14.12 15.10 11.77
CA ASP A 47 13.12 16.15 11.66
C ASP A 47 11.69 15.62 11.90
N TYR A 48 10.88 16.41 12.59
CA TYR A 48 9.46 16.19 12.76
C TYR A 48 8.68 16.96 11.70
N SER A 49 7.76 16.29 11.01
CA SER A 49 6.99 16.93 9.97
C SER A 49 5.68 17.53 10.46
N ARG A 50 5.18 18.51 9.68
CA ARG A 50 3.85 19.08 9.90
C ARG A 50 2.73 18.05 9.63
N THR A 51 2.99 17.02 8.84
CA THR A 51 2.02 15.97 8.50
C THR A 51 1.67 15.12 9.72
N SER A 52 2.65 14.79 10.58
CA SER A 52 2.33 14.06 11.83
C SER A 52 1.36 14.84 12.71
N ALA A 53 1.52 16.14 12.85
CA ALA A 53 0.59 16.97 13.61
C ALA A 53 -0.82 16.98 12.99
N ALA A 54 -0.92 17.02 11.67
CA ALA A 54 -2.20 16.97 10.95
C ALA A 54 -2.89 15.60 11.10
N LEU A 55 -2.13 14.51 10.97
CA LEU A 55 -2.65 13.15 11.17
C LEU A 55 -3.11 12.94 12.63
N PHE A 56 -2.32 13.39 13.61
CA PHE A 56 -2.70 13.27 15.01
C PHE A 56 -3.92 14.12 15.37
N ALA A 57 -4.08 15.28 14.76
CA ALA A 57 -5.27 16.11 14.92
C ALA A 57 -6.53 15.46 14.30
N LYS A 58 -6.37 14.74 13.19
CA LYS A 58 -7.49 14.09 12.48
C LYS A 58 -7.86 12.74 13.08
N TYR A 59 -6.88 11.91 13.43
CA TYR A 59 -7.08 10.51 13.81
C TYR A 59 -6.82 10.21 15.30
N GLY A 60 -6.40 11.20 16.07
CA GLY A 60 -5.95 11.01 17.45
C GLY A 60 -4.49 10.54 17.54
N ALA A 61 -3.80 10.97 18.60
CA ALA A 61 -2.43 10.53 18.85
C ALA A 61 -2.40 9.08 19.33
N PRO A 62 -1.32 8.32 19.03
CA PRO A 62 -1.16 6.97 19.56
C PRO A 62 -1.12 6.98 21.10
N ALA A 63 -1.82 6.04 21.73
CA ALA A 63 -1.83 5.89 23.18
C ALA A 63 -0.42 5.48 23.65
N GLY A 64 0.13 6.24 24.64
CA GLY A 64 1.46 5.99 25.22
C GLY A 64 2.45 7.07 24.94
N HIS A 65 2.24 8.02 24.17
CA HIS A 65 2.97 9.18 24.16
C HIS A 65 3.13 10.19 23.22
N PHE A 66 2.67 11.09 22.80
CA PHE A 66 3.25 12.36 22.39
C PHE A 66 2.22 13.48 22.54
N ASP A 67 2.38 14.27 23.56
CA ASP A 67 1.94 15.65 23.47
C ASP A 67 2.81 16.31 22.38
N ALA A 68 2.23 16.48 21.19
CA ALA A 68 2.93 17.10 20.06
C ALA A 68 3.46 18.52 20.39
N SER A 69 2.98 19.12 21.48
CA SER A 69 3.46 20.41 22.00
C SER A 69 4.79 20.31 22.75
N THR A 70 5.17 19.10 23.20
CA THR A 70 6.40 18.86 23.96
C THR A 70 7.56 18.34 23.11
N ILE A 71 7.30 17.99 21.82
CA ILE A 71 8.33 17.46 20.96
C ILE A 71 9.07 18.63 20.31
N SER A 72 10.33 18.78 20.73
CA SER A 72 11.26 19.69 20.09
C SER A 72 11.74 19.09 18.78
N ALA A 73 12.01 19.95 17.76
CA ALA A 73 12.65 19.55 16.51
C ALA A 73 14.05 18.89 16.70
N THR A 74 14.52 18.83 17.94
CA THR A 74 15.81 18.23 18.32
C THR A 74 15.69 16.83 18.91
N ASP A 75 14.45 16.29 19.08
CA ASP A 75 14.28 14.96 19.66
C ASP A 75 14.67 13.89 18.65
N LYS A 76 15.65 13.08 19.03
CA LYS A 76 16.15 12.00 18.17
C LYS A 76 15.17 10.83 18.12
N LEU A 77 15.14 10.10 17.00
CA LEU A 77 14.33 8.90 16.86
C LEU A 77 14.56 7.88 17.98
N SER A 78 15.81 7.77 18.49
CA SER A 78 16.17 6.96 19.66
C SER A 78 15.48 7.37 20.94
N ASP A 79 15.16 8.65 21.13
CA ASP A 79 14.50 9.17 22.32
C ASP A 79 12.97 8.94 22.20
N LEU A 80 12.43 9.00 20.99
CA LEU A 80 11.07 8.60 20.66
C LEU A 80 10.83 7.12 20.95
N GLN A 81 11.78 6.26 20.58
CA GLN A 81 11.74 4.83 20.87
C GLN A 81 11.72 4.54 22.38
N LYS A 82 12.54 5.23 23.17
CA LYS A 82 12.53 5.09 24.63
C LYS A 82 11.20 5.52 25.27
N ALA A 83 10.55 6.53 24.71
CA ALA A 83 9.26 7.01 25.18
C ALA A 83 8.12 6.01 24.87
N LEU A 84 8.16 5.32 23.73
CA LEU A 84 7.19 4.27 23.35
C LEU A 84 7.38 2.97 24.16
N VAL A 85 8.61 2.64 24.58
CA VAL A 85 8.94 1.42 25.34
C VAL A 85 8.94 1.65 26.85
N GLY A 86 8.95 2.91 27.29
CA GLY A 86 9.02 3.30 28.70
C GLY A 86 7.74 3.05 29.48
N GLY A 87 7.69 1.94 30.19
CA GLY A 87 6.96 1.56 31.38
C GLY A 87 5.46 1.85 31.55
N PRO A 88 4.76 1.07 32.38
CA PRO A 88 3.32 1.25 32.60
C PRO A 88 3.03 2.62 33.23
N VAL A 89 2.27 3.44 32.50
CA VAL A 89 1.64 4.64 33.08
C VAL A 89 0.49 4.15 33.92
N GLU A 90 0.51 4.41 35.24
CA GLU A 90 -0.64 4.15 36.09
C GLU A 90 -1.87 4.90 35.57
N PRO A 91 -3.04 4.24 35.49
CA PRO A 91 -4.26 4.87 34.99
C PRO A 91 -4.68 6.02 35.94
N THR A 92 -4.68 7.23 35.43
CA THR A 92 -5.31 8.35 36.12
C THR A 92 -6.82 8.09 36.28
N GLU A 93 -7.37 8.47 37.46
CA GLU A 93 -8.73 8.12 37.90
C GLU A 93 -9.92 8.59 37.04
N LEU A 94 -9.69 9.11 35.84
CA LEU A 94 -10.74 9.56 34.90
C LEU A 94 -11.31 8.47 33.97
N SER A 95 -10.82 7.23 34.06
CA SER A 95 -11.25 6.15 33.15
C SER A 95 -12.22 5.13 33.79
N LYS A 96 -12.86 5.44 34.92
CA LYS A 96 -13.74 4.49 35.61
C LYS A 96 -15.20 4.42 35.14
N SER A 97 -15.54 4.93 33.96
CA SER A 97 -16.94 4.90 33.50
C SER A 97 -17.16 4.47 32.07
N ALA A 98 -16.42 3.47 31.59
CA ALA A 98 -16.81 2.76 30.36
C ALA A 98 -16.38 1.30 30.50
N LYS A 99 -17.29 0.48 31.01
CA LYS A 99 -17.27 -0.96 30.79
C LYS A 99 -17.92 -1.18 29.44
N ASP A 100 -17.14 -1.27 28.39
CA ASP A 100 -17.53 -1.95 27.15
C ASP A 100 -16.26 -2.45 26.46
N GLU A 101 -16.16 -3.75 26.41
CA GLU A 101 -15.38 -4.67 25.57
C GLU A 101 -14.03 -4.18 25.03
N GLU A 102 -12.95 -4.52 25.75
CA GLU A 102 -11.57 -4.56 25.26
C GLU A 102 -11.46 -5.47 24.02
N LYS A 103 -11.41 -4.86 22.84
CA LYS A 103 -10.72 -5.41 21.67
C LYS A 103 -9.40 -4.66 21.47
N GLY A 104 -8.55 -4.67 22.47
CA GLY A 104 -7.14 -4.35 22.33
C GLY A 104 -6.43 -5.61 21.83
N ALA A 105 -6.12 -5.70 20.53
CA ALA A 105 -5.12 -6.65 20.08
C ALA A 105 -3.83 -6.38 20.86
N ASP A 106 -3.20 -7.42 21.42
CA ASP A 106 -1.86 -7.34 22.03
C ASP A 106 -0.87 -6.86 20.94
N LEU A 107 -0.64 -5.54 20.90
CA LEU A 107 0.32 -4.96 19.97
C LEU A 107 1.73 -5.23 20.51
N PRO A 108 2.72 -5.55 19.64
CA PRO A 108 4.12 -5.65 20.04
C PRO A 108 4.57 -4.38 20.74
N GLY A 109 5.53 -4.48 21.69
CA GLY A 109 5.97 -3.34 22.52
C GLY A 109 6.58 -2.15 21.77
N ASN A 110 6.82 -2.29 20.46
CA ASN A 110 7.30 -1.25 19.56
C ASN A 110 6.20 -0.71 18.61
N VAL A 111 4.93 -1.02 18.89
CA VAL A 111 3.76 -0.55 18.14
C VAL A 111 2.80 0.15 19.11
N ALA A 112 2.29 1.31 18.72
CA ALA A 112 1.29 2.08 19.44
C ALA A 112 0.12 2.43 18.51
N ALA A 113 -1.10 2.54 19.05
CA ALA A 113 -2.29 2.89 18.28
C ALA A 113 -3.06 4.04 18.94
N SER A 114 -3.84 4.80 18.16
CA SER A 114 -4.85 5.71 18.68
C SER A 114 -5.95 4.93 19.40
N TYR A 115 -6.71 5.62 20.28
CA TYR A 115 -7.75 5.00 21.10
C TYR A 115 -8.79 4.21 20.26
N ASP A 116 -9.11 4.70 19.07
CA ASP A 116 -10.07 4.09 18.15
C ASP A 116 -9.43 3.21 17.06
N GLY A 117 -8.11 3.02 17.12
CA GLY A 117 -7.38 2.18 16.15
C GLY A 117 -7.29 2.76 14.74
N ARG A 118 -7.69 4.01 14.52
CA ARG A 118 -7.62 4.63 13.18
C ARG A 118 -6.21 5.09 12.81
N LEU A 119 -5.31 5.20 13.78
CA LEU A 119 -3.90 5.49 13.57
C LEU A 119 -3.06 4.48 14.34
N VAL A 120 -2.08 3.88 13.68
CA VAL A 120 -1.08 3.01 14.29
C VAL A 120 0.31 3.47 13.91
N GLN A 121 1.25 3.29 14.83
CA GLN A 121 2.65 3.66 14.65
C GLN A 121 3.54 2.52 15.09
N GLY A 122 4.57 2.22 14.31
CA GLY A 122 5.58 1.24 14.64
C GLY A 122 6.98 1.80 14.46
N ILE A 123 7.91 1.35 15.30
CA ILE A 123 9.32 1.69 15.21
C ILE A 123 10.13 0.39 15.13
N SER A 124 11.05 0.30 14.17
CA SER A 124 11.96 -0.83 14.04
C SER A 124 12.86 -0.97 15.27
N GLU A 125 13.33 -2.19 15.55
CA GLU A 125 14.17 -2.49 16.73
C GLU A 125 15.48 -1.68 16.74
N ASP A 126 16.03 -1.38 15.57
CA ASP A 126 17.24 -0.57 15.41
C ASP A 126 16.97 0.95 15.46
N GLY A 127 15.70 1.35 15.55
CA GLY A 127 15.28 2.75 15.58
C GLY A 127 15.46 3.50 14.25
N LYS A 128 15.85 2.84 13.16
CA LYS A 128 16.08 3.50 11.87
C LYS A 128 14.81 3.75 11.07
N LEU A 129 13.74 2.98 11.31
CA LEU A 129 12.45 3.16 10.65
C LEU A 129 11.36 3.46 11.66
N MET A 130 10.65 4.55 11.46
CA MET A 130 9.34 4.81 12.06
C MET A 130 8.29 4.85 10.95
N ILE A 131 7.18 4.14 11.12
CA ILE A 131 6.05 4.18 10.21
C ILE A 131 4.77 4.49 10.96
N THR A 132 4.01 5.46 10.48
CA THR A 132 2.69 5.84 10.99
C THR A 132 1.68 5.66 9.88
N ILE A 133 0.67 4.85 10.12
CA ILE A 133 -0.41 4.58 9.17
C ILE A 133 -1.71 5.08 9.78
N ALA A 134 -2.46 5.84 9.00
CA ALA A 134 -3.78 6.34 9.37
C ALA A 134 -4.83 5.89 8.33
N ARG A 135 -6.02 5.50 8.81
CA ARG A 135 -7.14 5.08 7.97
C ARG A 135 -8.46 5.29 8.71
N GLU A 136 -9.46 5.81 8.00
CA GLU A 136 -10.77 6.15 8.58
C GLU A 136 -11.50 4.92 9.15
N GLU A 137 -11.43 3.78 8.47
CA GLU A 137 -12.07 2.53 8.89
C GLU A 137 -11.25 1.75 9.94
N GLY A 138 -10.11 2.28 10.35
CA GLY A 138 -9.17 1.64 11.26
C GLY A 138 -8.06 0.87 10.53
N VAL A 139 -6.96 0.67 11.27
CA VAL A 139 -5.78 -0.08 10.82
C VAL A 139 -5.69 -1.35 11.67
N ASP A 140 -5.88 -2.51 11.07
CA ASP A 140 -5.95 -3.81 11.71
C ASP A 140 -4.72 -4.70 11.43
N TRP A 141 -3.62 -4.10 10.97
CA TRP A 141 -2.35 -4.80 10.73
C TRP A 141 -1.17 -4.09 11.41
N ASP A 142 -0.12 -4.87 11.66
CA ASP A 142 1.14 -4.37 12.19
C ASP A 142 1.82 -3.44 11.17
N PRO A 143 2.06 -2.15 11.49
CA PRO A 143 2.64 -1.19 10.57
C PRO A 143 4.05 -1.60 10.09
N LEU A 144 4.82 -2.34 10.90
CA LEU A 144 6.14 -2.82 10.51
C LEU A 144 6.08 -3.98 9.48
N LYS A 145 4.90 -4.57 9.28
CA LYS A 145 4.65 -5.57 8.23
C LYS A 145 4.04 -4.95 6.97
N ASP A 146 3.76 -3.65 6.99
CA ASP A 146 3.27 -2.92 5.81
C ASP A 146 4.27 -2.98 4.67
N LEU A 147 3.77 -2.86 3.43
CA LEU A 147 4.62 -2.90 2.24
C LEU A 147 5.57 -1.70 2.16
N CYS A 148 5.22 -0.54 2.72
CA CYS A 148 6.12 0.61 2.82
C CYS A 148 7.29 0.32 3.75
N ALA A 149 7.04 -0.32 4.91
CA ALA A 149 8.11 -0.76 5.81
C ALA A 149 9.00 -1.81 5.15
N LYS A 150 8.41 -2.75 4.41
CA LYS A 150 9.16 -3.75 3.64
C LYS A 150 9.98 -3.11 2.51
N ALA A 151 9.48 -2.05 1.88
CA ALA A 151 10.20 -1.29 0.86
C ALA A 151 11.45 -0.61 1.42
N TYR A 152 11.36 -0.02 2.63
CA TYR A 152 12.53 0.47 3.33
C TYR A 152 13.51 -0.68 3.64
N ASN A 153 13.03 -1.75 4.26
CA ASN A 153 13.87 -2.86 4.71
C ASN A 153 14.62 -3.54 3.56
N ILE A 154 13.99 -3.69 2.39
CA ILE A 154 14.66 -4.34 1.26
C ILE A 154 15.78 -3.47 0.68
N LEU A 155 15.65 -2.15 0.67
CA LEU A 155 16.72 -1.23 0.28
C LEU A 155 17.83 -1.18 1.35
N ALA A 156 17.46 -1.22 2.63
CA ALA A 156 18.41 -1.21 3.74
C ALA A 156 19.31 -2.47 3.79
N GLN A 157 18.97 -3.54 3.08
CA GLN A 157 19.85 -4.71 2.92
C GLN A 157 21.08 -4.41 2.04
N ASP A 158 20.90 -3.54 1.06
CA ASP A 158 21.94 -3.26 0.05
C ASP A 158 22.54 -1.85 0.21
N PHE A 159 21.89 -0.95 0.98
CA PHE A 159 22.32 0.43 1.16
C PHE A 159 22.30 0.84 2.64
N ASP A 160 23.26 1.66 3.05
CA ASP A 160 23.24 2.28 4.39
C ASP A 160 22.28 3.48 4.37
N LEU A 161 21.02 3.22 4.70
CA LEU A 161 20.00 4.25 4.72
C LEU A 161 20.04 5.04 6.04
N PRO A 162 19.81 6.36 5.99
CA PRO A 162 19.62 7.17 7.20
C PRO A 162 18.33 6.75 7.91
N PRO A 163 18.12 7.19 9.18
CA PRO A 163 16.83 7.06 9.83
C PRO A 163 15.71 7.70 8.99
N VAL A 164 14.58 7.00 8.86
CA VAL A 164 13.44 7.38 8.02
C VAL A 164 12.15 7.34 8.79
N LYS A 165 11.32 8.36 8.59
CA LYS A 165 9.94 8.41 9.06
C LYS A 165 9.00 8.36 7.86
N ILE A 166 8.06 7.40 7.88
CA ILE A 166 7.03 7.22 6.86
C ILE A 166 5.69 7.54 7.48
N PHE A 167 4.93 8.44 6.87
CA PHE A 167 3.54 8.73 7.22
C PHE A 167 2.68 8.36 6.03
N LEU A 168 1.72 7.46 6.25
CA LEU A 168 0.83 6.94 5.22
C LEU A 168 -0.63 7.15 5.66
N GLU A 169 -1.34 8.01 4.95
CA GLU A 169 -2.78 8.16 5.07
C GLU A 169 -3.47 7.35 3.97
N LYS A 170 -4.19 6.30 4.40
CA LYS A 170 -4.90 5.38 3.51
C LYS A 170 -6.27 5.95 3.17
N GLU A 171 -6.43 6.39 1.92
CA GLU A 171 -7.68 6.94 1.37
C GLU A 171 -8.22 6.05 0.23
N ALA A 172 -7.35 5.27 -0.42
CA ALA A 172 -7.76 4.33 -1.45
C ALA A 172 -8.46 3.11 -0.83
N PRO A 173 -9.48 2.55 -1.49
CA PRO A 173 -10.20 1.38 -1.01
C PRO A 173 -9.28 0.17 -0.82
N VAL A 174 -9.17 -0.32 0.41
CA VAL A 174 -8.34 -1.48 0.76
C VAL A 174 -9.07 -2.76 0.40
N GLY A 175 -8.36 -3.72 -0.20
CA GLY A 175 -8.93 -5.02 -0.54
C GLY A 175 -9.79 -5.04 -1.80
N ALA A 176 -9.92 -3.91 -2.51
CA ALA A 176 -10.72 -3.81 -3.74
C ALA A 176 -9.99 -4.28 -5.02
N GLY A 177 -8.81 -4.90 -4.92
CA GLY A 177 -8.03 -5.34 -6.10
C GLY A 177 -7.35 -4.20 -6.87
N LEU A 178 -7.42 -2.98 -6.37
CA LEU A 178 -6.89 -1.77 -7.02
C LEU A 178 -5.37 -1.58 -6.85
N GLY A 179 -4.71 -2.39 -6.04
CA GLY A 179 -3.26 -2.37 -5.86
C GLY A 179 -2.73 -1.20 -5.02
N GLY A 180 -3.56 -0.54 -4.17
CA GLY A 180 -3.14 0.62 -3.38
C GLY A 180 -1.89 0.37 -2.54
N GLY A 181 -1.84 -0.71 -1.75
CA GLY A 181 -0.64 -1.04 -0.97
C GLY A 181 0.60 -1.33 -1.81
N SER A 182 0.43 -1.90 -3.03
CA SER A 182 1.55 -2.09 -3.97
C SER A 182 2.04 -0.76 -4.55
N ALA A 183 1.12 0.18 -4.76
CA ALA A 183 1.47 1.55 -5.14
C ALA A 183 2.28 2.23 -4.04
N ASP A 184 1.81 2.19 -2.80
CA ASP A 184 2.49 2.82 -1.67
C ASP A 184 3.93 2.30 -1.54
N ALA A 185 4.12 0.98 -1.66
CA ALA A 185 5.46 0.38 -1.65
C ALA A 185 6.35 0.87 -2.79
N ALA A 186 5.83 0.92 -4.01
CA ALA A 186 6.59 1.37 -5.17
C ALA A 186 6.96 2.87 -5.07
N PHE A 187 6.00 3.69 -4.64
CA PHE A 187 6.26 5.11 -4.39
C PHE A 187 7.22 5.31 -3.21
N THR A 188 7.19 4.46 -2.20
CA THR A 188 8.19 4.46 -1.12
C THR A 188 9.59 4.17 -1.66
N LEU A 189 9.76 3.15 -2.52
CA LEU A 189 11.05 2.85 -3.16
C LEU A 189 11.56 4.05 -3.97
N LYS A 190 10.70 4.67 -4.79
CA LYS A 190 11.07 5.86 -5.60
C LYS A 190 11.46 7.03 -4.72
N ALA A 191 10.68 7.32 -3.68
CA ALA A 191 10.96 8.41 -2.76
C ALA A 191 12.26 8.19 -1.98
N LEU A 192 12.53 6.98 -1.50
CA LEU A 192 13.79 6.64 -0.82
C LEU A 192 14.99 6.73 -1.78
N ASN A 193 14.83 6.27 -3.03
CA ASN A 193 15.87 6.40 -4.05
C ASN A 193 16.27 7.87 -4.26
N GLU A 194 15.28 8.76 -4.35
CA GLU A 194 15.53 10.20 -4.52
C GLU A 194 16.09 10.85 -3.25
N LEU A 195 15.44 10.64 -2.08
CA LEU A 195 15.82 11.27 -0.82
C LEU A 195 17.21 10.84 -0.33
N CYS A 196 17.57 9.58 -0.56
CA CYS A 196 18.86 9.02 -0.13
C CYS A 196 19.92 9.05 -1.24
N GLY A 197 19.58 9.53 -2.45
CA GLY A 197 20.53 9.65 -3.56
C GLY A 197 21.08 8.31 -4.04
N LEU A 198 20.25 7.24 -4.06
CA LEU A 198 20.74 5.88 -4.35
C LEU A 198 21.09 5.69 -5.83
N GLY A 199 20.59 6.53 -6.73
CA GLY A 199 20.91 6.50 -8.16
C GLY A 199 20.37 5.26 -8.90
N LEU A 200 19.32 4.62 -8.39
CA LEU A 200 18.70 3.47 -9.02
C LEU A 200 17.81 3.93 -10.18
N ASP A 201 17.93 3.28 -11.33
CA ASP A 201 17.00 3.45 -12.44
C ASP A 201 15.69 2.66 -12.24
N ASP A 202 14.70 2.90 -13.10
CA ASP A 202 13.40 2.24 -13.01
C ASP A 202 13.51 0.71 -13.12
N GLN A 203 14.49 0.21 -13.88
CA GLN A 203 14.69 -1.24 -14.01
C GLN A 203 15.13 -1.84 -12.69
N ARG A 204 16.12 -1.25 -12.02
CA ARG A 204 16.59 -1.71 -10.71
C ARG A 204 15.54 -1.55 -9.62
N LEU A 205 14.80 -0.43 -9.64
CA LEU A 205 13.66 -0.23 -8.74
C LEU A 205 12.56 -1.28 -8.95
N SER A 206 12.28 -1.67 -10.20
CA SER A 206 11.29 -2.70 -10.50
C SER A 206 11.70 -4.09 -10.00
N GLU A 207 13.01 -4.39 -9.99
CA GLU A 207 13.54 -5.63 -9.40
C GLU A 207 13.31 -5.69 -7.87
N TYR A 208 13.49 -4.57 -7.16
CA TYR A 208 13.15 -4.48 -5.74
C TYR A 208 11.63 -4.59 -5.53
N ALA A 209 10.85 -3.86 -6.32
CA ALA A 209 9.40 -3.86 -6.25
C ALA A 209 8.80 -5.26 -6.47
N SER A 210 9.31 -6.03 -7.44
CA SER A 210 8.85 -7.39 -7.74
C SER A 210 9.03 -8.37 -6.58
N LYS A 211 9.98 -8.11 -5.68
CA LYS A 211 10.19 -8.91 -4.46
C LYS A 211 9.17 -8.58 -3.36
N LEU A 212 8.55 -7.40 -3.40
CA LEU A 212 7.53 -6.95 -2.45
C LEU A 212 6.14 -7.47 -2.80
N GLY A 213 5.81 -7.48 -4.08
CA GLY A 213 4.52 -7.96 -4.57
C GLY A 213 4.43 -7.91 -6.09
N SER A 214 3.54 -8.73 -6.67
CA SER A 214 3.41 -8.86 -8.13
C SER A 214 3.05 -7.55 -8.82
N ASP A 215 2.21 -6.73 -8.17
CA ASP A 215 1.73 -5.47 -8.76
C ASP A 215 2.69 -4.30 -8.50
N CYS A 216 3.66 -4.43 -7.57
CA CYS A 216 4.52 -3.31 -7.18
C CYS A 216 5.38 -2.79 -8.33
N ALA A 217 5.88 -3.68 -9.19
CA ALA A 217 6.73 -3.30 -10.32
C ALA A 217 5.99 -2.41 -11.33
N PHE A 218 4.68 -2.61 -11.51
CA PHE A 218 3.85 -1.77 -12.38
C PHE A 218 3.91 -0.30 -11.97
N PHE A 219 3.83 0.00 -10.67
CA PHE A 219 3.82 1.37 -10.16
C PHE A 219 5.18 2.08 -10.24
N ILE A 220 6.26 1.33 -10.44
CA ILE A 220 7.57 1.94 -10.76
C ILE A 220 7.47 2.63 -12.11
N PHE A 221 6.94 1.96 -13.14
CA PHE A 221 6.77 2.52 -14.47
C PHE A 221 5.53 3.42 -14.57
N ASN A 222 4.47 3.10 -13.87
CA ASN A 222 3.22 3.84 -13.70
C ASN A 222 2.61 4.35 -15.02
N ARG A 223 2.55 3.48 -16.01
CA ARG A 223 1.97 3.71 -17.34
C ARG A 223 1.29 2.44 -17.84
N PRO A 224 0.46 2.50 -18.91
CA PRO A 224 -0.17 1.30 -19.43
C PRO A 224 0.85 0.22 -19.82
N MET A 225 0.66 -1.00 -19.32
CA MET A 225 1.56 -2.13 -19.53
C MET A 225 0.80 -3.45 -19.59
N ILE A 226 1.19 -4.33 -20.49
CA ILE A 226 0.75 -5.72 -20.44
C ILE A 226 1.54 -6.44 -19.37
N GLY A 227 0.82 -7.01 -18.40
CA GLY A 227 1.38 -7.86 -17.37
C GLY A 227 1.16 -9.33 -17.69
N SER A 228 2.22 -10.11 -17.61
CA SER A 228 2.20 -11.57 -17.78
C SER A 228 2.90 -12.27 -16.61
N GLY A 229 2.97 -13.63 -16.64
CA GLY A 229 3.42 -14.38 -15.48
C GLY A 229 2.39 -14.29 -14.36
N ARG A 230 2.77 -13.85 -13.17
CA ARG A 230 1.84 -13.53 -12.06
C ARG A 230 1.39 -12.06 -12.09
N GLY A 231 1.80 -11.28 -13.13
CA GLY A 231 1.66 -9.85 -13.28
C GLY A 231 2.99 -9.08 -13.19
N GLU A 232 4.10 -9.76 -12.89
CA GLU A 232 5.42 -9.16 -12.69
C GLU A 232 6.22 -8.97 -13.99
N VAL A 233 5.89 -9.68 -15.06
CA VAL A 233 6.54 -9.49 -16.37
C VAL A 233 5.78 -8.44 -17.12
N LEU A 234 6.39 -7.26 -17.28
CA LEU A 234 5.72 -6.05 -17.76
C LEU A 234 6.28 -5.62 -19.13
N GLU A 235 5.39 -5.45 -20.09
CA GLU A 235 5.71 -4.91 -21.41
C GLU A 235 4.93 -3.61 -21.64
N PRO A 236 5.57 -2.51 -22.05
CA PRO A 236 4.87 -1.26 -22.36
C PRO A 236 3.78 -1.48 -23.39
N TYR A 237 2.63 -0.86 -23.19
CA TYR A 237 1.52 -0.91 -24.14
C TYR A 237 0.98 0.47 -24.41
N ASP A 238 0.83 0.79 -25.70
CA ASP A 238 0.35 2.10 -26.13
C ASP A 238 -1.16 2.04 -26.32
N ILE A 239 -1.89 2.71 -25.43
CA ILE A 239 -3.35 2.81 -25.48
C ILE A 239 -3.80 4.23 -25.20
N ASN A 240 -4.74 4.71 -25.98
CA ASN A 240 -5.39 5.99 -25.76
C ASN A 240 -6.81 5.75 -25.20
N LEU A 241 -7.00 6.12 -23.93
CA LEU A 241 -8.30 6.01 -23.25
C LEU A 241 -8.99 7.38 -23.09
N SER A 242 -8.49 8.44 -23.70
CA SER A 242 -9.02 9.81 -23.54
C SER A 242 -10.46 9.99 -24.02
N GLU A 243 -10.96 9.10 -24.87
CA GLU A 243 -12.34 9.12 -25.37
C GLU A 243 -13.32 8.33 -24.48
N TYR A 244 -12.81 7.67 -23.42
CA TYR A 244 -13.59 6.83 -22.53
C TYR A 244 -13.66 7.44 -21.14
N GLU A 245 -14.84 7.40 -20.53
CA GLU A 245 -15.01 7.65 -19.10
C GLU A 245 -14.94 6.30 -18.38
N ILE A 246 -13.97 6.16 -17.49
CA ILE A 246 -13.81 4.95 -16.66
C ILE A 246 -14.48 5.20 -15.31
N LYS A 247 -15.48 4.38 -14.95
CA LYS A 247 -16.15 4.41 -13.65
C LYS A 247 -15.80 3.18 -12.85
N VAL A 248 -15.27 3.38 -11.65
CA VAL A 248 -15.00 2.30 -10.70
C VAL A 248 -16.14 2.21 -9.71
N LEU A 249 -16.84 1.09 -9.70
CA LEU A 249 -17.92 0.81 -8.75
C LEU A 249 -17.42 -0.22 -7.73
N ILE A 250 -17.48 0.14 -6.45
CA ILE A 250 -17.09 -0.73 -5.33
C ILE A 250 -18.35 -1.01 -4.53
N PRO A 251 -18.97 -2.20 -4.64
CA PRO A 251 -20.18 -2.54 -3.91
C PRO A 251 -19.91 -2.58 -2.40
N GLU A 252 -20.78 -1.93 -1.62
CA GLU A 252 -20.70 -1.99 -0.17
C GLU A 252 -21.01 -3.41 0.35
N GLY A 253 -20.27 -3.83 1.39
CA GLY A 253 -20.47 -5.12 2.04
C GLY A 253 -20.04 -6.35 1.22
N VAL A 254 -19.45 -6.17 0.06
CA VAL A 254 -18.88 -7.26 -0.75
C VAL A 254 -17.36 -7.25 -0.62
N ALA A 255 -16.83 -8.27 0.03
CA ALA A 255 -15.38 -8.47 0.12
C ALA A 255 -15.04 -9.89 -0.36
N VAL A 256 -14.11 -10.00 -1.30
CA VAL A 256 -13.60 -11.27 -1.79
C VAL A 256 -12.08 -11.24 -1.73
N SER A 257 -11.48 -12.18 -1.00
CA SER A 257 -10.02 -12.28 -0.99
C SER A 257 -9.49 -12.72 -2.36
N THR A 258 -8.31 -12.26 -2.73
CA THR A 258 -7.64 -12.68 -3.98
C THR A 258 -7.55 -14.21 -4.07
N ALA A 259 -7.25 -14.89 -2.96
CA ALA A 259 -7.18 -16.35 -2.90
C ALA A 259 -8.52 -17.02 -3.20
N GLU A 260 -9.63 -16.45 -2.72
CA GLU A 260 -10.98 -16.94 -3.01
C GLU A 260 -11.37 -16.70 -4.46
N ALA A 261 -11.08 -15.51 -4.99
CA ALA A 261 -11.35 -15.18 -6.38
C ALA A 261 -10.66 -16.17 -7.33
N TYR A 262 -9.39 -16.51 -7.06
CA TYR A 262 -8.65 -17.46 -7.91
C TYR A 262 -8.99 -18.94 -7.66
N ARG A 263 -9.54 -19.31 -6.48
CA ARG A 263 -9.82 -20.72 -6.13
C ARG A 263 -10.82 -21.41 -7.07
N GLY A 264 -11.80 -20.67 -7.54
CA GLY A 264 -12.87 -21.18 -8.42
C GLY A 264 -12.59 -21.07 -9.91
N ILE A 265 -11.45 -20.50 -10.30
CA ILE A 265 -11.16 -20.27 -11.71
C ILE A 265 -10.68 -21.56 -12.38
N VAL A 266 -11.32 -21.88 -13.50
CA VAL A 266 -10.84 -22.90 -14.45
C VAL A 266 -10.03 -22.18 -15.51
N PRO A 267 -8.70 -22.37 -15.55
CA PRO A 267 -7.86 -21.72 -16.54
C PRO A 267 -8.30 -22.07 -17.96
N ARG A 268 -8.27 -21.12 -18.87
CA ARG A 268 -8.53 -21.36 -20.28
C ARG A 268 -7.21 -21.76 -20.96
N GLU A 269 -6.88 -23.03 -20.91
CA GLU A 269 -5.73 -23.58 -21.65
C GLU A 269 -5.97 -23.46 -23.17
N GLY A 270 -4.94 -23.08 -23.90
CA GLY A 270 -4.94 -23.10 -25.36
C GLY A 270 -5.47 -21.85 -26.06
N LEU A 271 -5.75 -20.76 -25.35
CA LEU A 271 -5.78 -19.48 -26.04
C LEU A 271 -4.32 -19.18 -26.43
N PRO A 272 -4.04 -18.99 -27.74
CA PRO A 272 -2.69 -18.59 -28.14
C PRO A 272 -2.36 -17.34 -27.31
N SER A 273 -1.15 -17.26 -26.76
CA SER A 273 -0.58 -16.04 -26.21
C SER A 273 -0.61 -14.99 -27.33
N GLY A 274 -1.78 -14.40 -27.50
CA GLY A 274 -2.07 -13.50 -28.61
C GLY A 274 -1.73 -12.11 -28.19
N ARG A 275 -0.51 -11.71 -28.47
CA ARG A 275 -0.12 -10.33 -28.57
C ARG A 275 -1.26 -9.50 -29.12
N SER A 276 -1.60 -8.43 -28.41
CA SER A 276 -2.21 -7.15 -28.80
C SER A 276 -3.43 -7.10 -29.73
N ASP A 277 -3.65 -8.06 -30.60
CA ASP A 277 -4.68 -7.96 -31.66
C ASP A 277 -6.11 -8.16 -31.15
N ARG A 278 -6.31 -8.57 -29.89
CA ARG A 278 -7.63 -8.89 -29.34
C ARG A 278 -8.20 -7.91 -28.31
N LEU A 279 -7.39 -7.03 -27.73
CA LEU A 279 -7.91 -5.98 -26.84
C LEU A 279 -8.61 -4.85 -27.62
N GLY A 280 -8.34 -4.74 -28.94
CA GLY A 280 -9.01 -3.81 -29.83
C GLY A 280 -10.26 -4.34 -30.55
N GLU A 281 -10.53 -5.66 -30.49
CA GLU A 281 -11.61 -6.29 -31.26
C GLU A 281 -12.71 -6.98 -30.45
N GLN A 282 -12.77 -6.81 -29.13
CA GLN A 282 -13.98 -7.21 -28.38
C GLN A 282 -15.14 -6.26 -28.72
N LYS A 283 -15.67 -6.40 -29.93
CA LYS A 283 -17.05 -6.01 -30.20
C LYS A 283 -17.92 -6.79 -29.24
N CYS A 284 -18.73 -6.11 -28.45
CA CYS A 284 -19.81 -6.73 -27.68
C CYS A 284 -20.57 -7.67 -28.60
N LEU A 285 -20.58 -8.95 -28.25
CA LEU A 285 -21.41 -9.91 -28.99
C LEU A 285 -22.88 -9.53 -28.74
N PRO A 286 -23.71 -9.45 -29.78
CA PRO A 286 -25.10 -8.97 -29.69
C PRO A 286 -26.09 -9.92 -28.98
N GLU A 287 -25.61 -10.93 -28.28
CA GLU A 287 -26.46 -11.96 -27.64
C GLU A 287 -26.18 -12.13 -26.11
N ASP A 288 -25.53 -11.17 -25.45
CA ASP A 288 -25.37 -11.23 -24.00
C ASP A 288 -26.62 -10.66 -23.34
N PRO A 289 -27.35 -11.42 -22.49
CA PRO A 289 -28.59 -10.95 -21.84
C PRO A 289 -28.40 -9.79 -20.85
N CYS A 290 -27.16 -9.35 -20.61
CA CYS A 290 -26.84 -8.16 -19.83
C CYS A 290 -26.88 -6.84 -20.61
N ALA A 291 -27.13 -6.86 -21.93
CA ALA A 291 -27.12 -5.65 -22.76
C ALA A 291 -28.40 -4.81 -22.69
N SER A 292 -29.34 -5.15 -21.79
CA SER A 292 -30.59 -4.38 -21.63
C SER A 292 -30.58 -3.39 -20.45
N GLU A 293 -29.47 -3.25 -19.72
CA GLU A 293 -29.33 -2.33 -18.58
C GLU A 293 -28.06 -1.45 -18.65
N CYS A 294 -27.57 -1.15 -19.86
CA CYS A 294 -26.56 -0.11 -20.05
C CYS A 294 -27.18 1.11 -20.72
#